data_1d436697fa9e7862cd89047169f63f3e
#
_entry.id   1d436697fa9e7862cd89047169f63f3e
#
_cell.length_a   1.000
_cell.length_b   1.000
_cell.length_c   1.000
_cell.angle_alpha   90.00
_cell.angle_beta   90.00
_cell.angle_gamma   90.00
#
_symmetry.space_group_name_H-M   'P 1'
#
loop_
_entity.id
_entity.type
_entity.pdbx_description
1 polymer ?
#
loop_
_entity_poly.entity_id
_entity_poly.type
_entity_poly.pdbx_seq_one_letter_code
_entity_poly.pdbx_strand_id
1 'polypeptide(L)'
;YMVWFQGEADANLETTVDEYKAQLAELVSYMKEQGVEKCFLIQLGPDLTDPAKHQAVMDAQLAACEENENLILVSTLPAELTDADLRDELGIHYNQEALNLIGADAGKNAGAYVKEHGSEK
;
A
#
# COMPACT_ATOMS: atom_id res chain seq x y z
N TYR A 1 -0.97 2.08 15.38
CA TYR A 1 -0.56 1.88 13.98
C TYR A 1 -1.71 1.29 13.17
N MET A 2 -1.76 1.60 11.88
CA MET A 2 -2.69 0.96 10.96
C MET A 2 -1.95 0.50 9.71
N VAL A 3 -2.54 -0.44 8.97
CA VAL A 3 -1.99 -0.94 7.71
C VAL A 3 -2.98 -0.61 6.60
N TRP A 4 -2.48 -0.12 5.48
CA TRP A 4 -3.28 0.24 4.32
C TRP A 4 -2.80 -0.53 3.09
N PHE A 5 -3.69 -1.30 2.50
CA PHE A 5 -3.43 -2.06 1.28
C PHE A 5 -4.67 -1.99 0.40
N GLN A 6 -4.72 -0.99 -0.49
CA GLN A 6 -5.90 -0.71 -1.32
C GLN A 6 -5.48 0.15 -2.51
N GLY A 7 -6.31 0.22 -3.52
CA GLY A 7 -6.11 1.11 -4.66
C GLY A 7 -6.75 0.61 -5.95
N GLU A 8 -7.24 -0.64 -5.98
CA GLU A 8 -7.81 -1.24 -7.19
C GLU A 8 -9.04 -0.47 -7.66
N ALA A 9 -9.92 -0.07 -6.74
CA ALA A 9 -11.12 0.69 -7.08
C ALA A 9 -10.78 2.07 -7.62
N ASP A 10 -9.79 2.74 -7.03
CA ASP A 10 -9.31 4.04 -7.53
C ASP A 10 -8.72 3.92 -8.93
N ALA A 11 -7.98 2.84 -9.19
CA ALA A 11 -7.45 2.56 -10.51
C ALA A 11 -8.57 2.36 -11.54
N ASN A 12 -9.63 1.63 -11.16
CA ASN A 12 -10.79 1.41 -12.02
C ASN A 12 -11.55 2.70 -12.32
N LEU A 13 -11.57 3.64 -11.36
CA LEU A 13 -12.23 4.94 -11.50
C LEU A 13 -11.34 5.99 -12.18
N GLU A 14 -10.13 5.59 -12.57
CA GLU A 14 -9.14 6.49 -13.18
C GLU A 14 -8.79 7.69 -12.30
N THR A 15 -8.78 7.48 -10.97
CA THR A 15 -8.38 8.50 -10.01
C THR A 15 -6.96 8.97 -10.32
N THR A 16 -6.76 10.29 -10.36
CA THR A 16 -5.44 10.86 -10.67
C THR A 16 -4.47 10.69 -9.50
N VAL A 17 -3.17 10.83 -9.77
CA VAL A 17 -2.13 10.79 -8.74
C VAL A 17 -2.43 11.82 -7.64
N ASP A 18 -2.73 13.05 -8.03
CA ASP A 18 -3.00 14.13 -7.06
C ASP A 18 -4.26 13.86 -6.23
N GLU A 19 -5.32 13.36 -6.85
CA GLU A 19 -6.55 13.03 -6.15
C GLU A 19 -6.33 11.90 -5.12
N TYR A 20 -5.61 10.85 -5.52
CA TYR A 20 -5.32 9.73 -4.63
C TYR A 20 -4.46 10.19 -3.44
N LYS A 21 -3.43 10.98 -3.70
CA LYS A 21 -2.56 11.52 -2.64
C LYS A 21 -3.35 12.37 -1.65
N ALA A 22 -4.24 13.22 -2.15
CA ALA A 22 -5.06 14.08 -1.30
C ALA A 22 -6.01 13.25 -0.42
N GLN A 23 -6.67 12.26 -0.99
CA GLN A 23 -7.57 11.36 -0.27
C GLN A 23 -6.83 10.58 0.81
N LEU A 24 -5.66 10.05 0.48
CA LEU A 24 -4.85 9.27 1.42
C LEU A 24 -4.35 10.15 2.56
N ALA A 25 -3.89 11.36 2.27
CA ALA A 25 -3.44 12.32 3.28
C ALA A 25 -4.58 12.68 4.24
N GLU A 26 -5.79 12.89 3.72
CA GLU A 26 -6.96 13.18 4.54
C GLU A 26 -7.32 12.00 5.46
N LEU A 27 -7.29 10.78 4.93
CA LEU A 27 -7.54 9.57 5.71
C LEU A 27 -6.52 9.44 6.86
N VAL A 28 -5.25 9.60 6.55
CA VAL A 28 -4.18 9.47 7.55
C VAL A 28 -4.31 10.55 8.62
N SER A 29 -4.62 11.78 8.22
CA SER A 29 -4.85 12.88 9.16
C SER A 29 -6.01 12.57 10.11
N TYR A 30 -7.12 12.08 9.56
CA TYR A 30 -8.28 11.69 10.36
C TYR A 30 -7.92 10.58 11.35
N MET A 31 -7.24 9.53 10.88
CA MET A 31 -6.87 8.42 11.74
C MET A 31 -5.88 8.84 12.83
N LYS A 32 -5.01 9.78 12.53
CA LYS A 32 -4.09 10.33 13.53
C LYS A 32 -4.85 11.03 14.65
N GLU A 33 -5.90 11.75 14.33
CA GLU A 33 -6.79 12.37 15.33
C GLU A 33 -7.45 11.33 16.24
N GLN A 34 -7.65 10.11 15.71
CA GLN A 34 -8.23 9.00 16.46
C GLN A 34 -7.20 8.19 17.25
N GLY A 35 -5.93 8.61 17.26
CA GLY A 35 -4.88 7.96 18.03
C GLY A 35 -3.94 7.05 17.25
N VAL A 36 -4.10 6.95 15.93
CA VAL A 36 -3.17 6.19 15.08
C VAL A 36 -1.89 7.01 14.89
N GLU A 37 -0.76 6.45 15.27
CA GLU A 37 0.51 7.16 15.19
C GLU A 37 1.08 7.21 13.78
N LYS A 38 1.08 6.06 13.09
CA LYS A 38 1.59 5.93 11.74
C LYS A 38 0.73 4.96 10.95
N CYS A 39 0.69 5.15 9.64
CA CYS A 39 0.06 4.24 8.71
C CYS A 39 1.14 3.51 7.93
N PHE A 40 1.14 2.18 8.01
CA PHE A 40 2.03 1.34 7.21
C PHE A 40 1.35 1.04 5.88
N LEU A 41 1.97 1.44 4.79
CA LEU A 41 1.41 1.29 3.46
C LEU A 41 2.07 0.14 2.71
N ILE A 42 1.24 -0.73 2.12
CA ILE A 42 1.68 -1.76 1.18
C ILE A 42 1.32 -1.23 -0.21
N GLN A 43 2.32 -1.05 -1.06
CA GLN A 43 2.08 -0.56 -2.42
C GLN A 43 1.27 -1.57 -3.23
N LEU A 44 0.27 -1.07 -3.94
CA LEU A 44 -0.51 -1.89 -4.88
C LEU A 44 0.42 -2.45 -5.96
N GLY A 45 0.16 -3.69 -6.38
CA GLY A 45 0.86 -4.27 -7.53
C GLY A 45 0.14 -3.92 -8.83
N PRO A 46 0.76 -4.24 -9.98
CA PRO A 46 0.14 -3.99 -11.26
C PRO A 46 -1.06 -4.92 -11.50
N ASP A 47 -1.98 -4.48 -12.35
CA ASP A 47 -2.99 -5.37 -12.90
C ASP A 47 -2.29 -6.18 -14.00
N LEU A 48 -2.15 -7.49 -13.81
CA LEU A 48 -1.37 -8.32 -14.73
C LEU A 48 -2.03 -8.51 -16.10
N THR A 49 -3.32 -8.19 -16.22
CA THR A 49 -4.02 -8.19 -17.52
C THR A 49 -3.90 -6.84 -18.24
N ASP A 50 -3.66 -5.77 -17.47
CA ASP A 50 -3.46 -4.41 -18.00
C ASP A 50 -2.55 -3.64 -17.04
N PRO A 51 -1.22 -3.84 -17.12
CA PRO A 51 -0.29 -3.24 -16.16
C PRO A 51 -0.37 -1.73 -16.03
N ALA A 52 -0.74 -1.02 -17.09
CA ALA A 52 -0.85 0.44 -17.04
C ALA A 52 -2.00 0.93 -16.17
N LYS A 53 -3.01 0.09 -15.94
CA LYS A 53 -4.22 0.46 -15.21
C LYS A 53 -3.95 0.90 -13.78
N HIS A 54 -3.03 0.23 -13.08
CA HIS A 54 -2.71 0.53 -11.70
C HIS A 54 -1.55 1.52 -11.52
N GLN A 55 -0.90 1.91 -12.62
CA GLN A 55 0.35 2.68 -12.54
C GLN A 55 0.18 4.01 -11.80
N ALA A 56 -0.90 4.74 -12.07
CA ALA A 56 -1.12 6.04 -11.42
C ALA A 56 -1.27 5.89 -9.90
N VAL A 57 -2.00 4.87 -9.44
CA VAL A 57 -2.16 4.61 -8.01
C VAL A 57 -0.84 4.18 -7.39
N MET A 58 -0.09 3.31 -8.06
CA MET A 58 1.23 2.87 -7.57
C MET A 58 2.17 4.06 -7.40
N ASP A 59 2.21 4.95 -8.38
CA ASP A 59 3.05 6.15 -8.33
C ASP A 59 2.58 7.11 -7.21
N ALA A 60 1.27 7.25 -7.05
CA ALA A 60 0.69 8.08 -6.01
C ALA A 60 1.05 7.57 -4.61
N GLN A 61 1.03 6.25 -4.42
CA GLN A 61 1.37 5.63 -3.14
C GLN A 61 2.83 5.89 -2.76
N LEU A 62 3.75 5.75 -3.71
CA LEU A 62 5.16 6.03 -3.45
C LEU A 62 5.39 7.52 -3.14
N ALA A 63 4.79 8.41 -3.93
CA ALA A 63 4.92 9.84 -3.71
C ALA A 63 4.33 10.26 -2.37
N ALA A 64 3.17 9.69 -1.98
CA ALA A 64 2.55 9.98 -0.70
C ALA A 64 3.46 9.61 0.47
N CYS A 65 4.12 8.45 0.39
CA CYS A 65 5.05 8.01 1.44
C CYS A 65 6.29 8.91 1.53
N GLU A 66 6.74 9.47 0.41
CA GLU A 66 7.88 10.39 0.41
C GLU A 66 7.51 11.76 1.00
N GLU A 67 6.28 12.20 0.79
CA GLU A 67 5.81 13.52 1.18
C GLU A 67 5.16 13.59 2.55
N ASN A 68 4.70 12.47 3.10
CA ASN A 68 3.97 12.43 4.37
C ASN A 68 4.69 11.54 5.39
N GLU A 69 5.24 12.17 6.42
CA GLU A 69 5.98 11.48 7.48
C GLU A 69 5.15 10.47 8.27
N ASN A 70 3.82 10.55 8.18
CA ASN A 70 2.92 9.63 8.86
C ASN A 70 2.60 8.38 8.03
N LEU A 71 3.06 8.33 6.79
CA LEU A 71 2.94 7.18 5.90
C LEU A 71 4.30 6.50 5.76
N ILE A 72 4.35 5.22 6.11
CA ILE A 72 5.58 4.43 6.07
C ILE A 72 5.40 3.31 5.06
N LEU A 73 6.17 3.33 3.98
CA LEU A 73 6.14 2.26 2.99
C LEU A 73 6.78 1.00 3.58
N VAL A 74 6.01 -0.08 3.72
CA VAL A 74 6.51 -1.31 4.32
C VAL A 74 6.64 -2.47 3.35
N SER A 75 6.02 -2.40 2.17
CA SER A 75 6.20 -3.44 1.15
C SER A 75 5.91 -2.91 -0.24
N THR A 76 6.78 -3.28 -1.19
CA THR A 76 6.55 -3.13 -2.63
C THR A 76 6.50 -4.51 -3.30
N LEU A 77 6.42 -5.57 -2.50
CA LEU A 77 6.43 -6.95 -3.01
C LEU A 77 5.32 -7.23 -4.03
N PRO A 78 4.09 -6.68 -3.88
CA PRO A 78 3.05 -6.92 -4.90
C PRO A 78 3.48 -6.58 -6.33
N ALA A 79 4.37 -5.62 -6.52
CA ALA A 79 4.86 -5.24 -7.85
C ALA A 79 5.75 -6.32 -8.48
N GLU A 80 6.26 -7.26 -7.69
CA GLU A 80 7.16 -8.31 -8.14
C GLU A 80 6.46 -9.65 -8.40
N LEU A 81 5.15 -9.73 -8.12
CA LEU A 81 4.40 -10.97 -8.25
C LEU A 81 3.95 -11.21 -9.69
N THR A 82 3.71 -12.49 -10.02
CA THR A 82 3.37 -12.94 -11.37
C THR A 82 1.97 -13.58 -11.41
N ASP A 83 1.55 -14.02 -12.62
CA ASP A 83 0.27 -14.72 -12.80
C ASP A 83 0.08 -15.91 -11.85
N ALA A 84 1.17 -16.61 -11.52
CA ALA A 84 1.13 -17.77 -10.62
C ALA A 84 0.70 -17.38 -9.19
N ASP A 85 0.81 -16.11 -8.83
CA ASP A 85 0.50 -15.60 -7.50
C ASP A 85 -0.94 -15.11 -7.37
N LEU A 86 -1.72 -15.20 -8.45
CA LEU A 86 -3.09 -14.69 -8.47
C LEU A 86 -4.12 -15.77 -8.18
N ARG A 87 -5.18 -15.37 -7.52
CA ARG A 87 -6.30 -16.23 -7.16
C ARG A 87 -7.34 -16.33 -8.26
N ASP A 88 -7.45 -15.31 -9.12
CA ASP A 88 -8.49 -15.22 -10.14
C ASP A 88 -7.96 -14.75 -11.49
N GLU A 89 -8.85 -14.79 -12.50
CA GLU A 89 -8.52 -14.39 -13.87
C GLU A 89 -8.54 -12.88 -14.08
N LEU A 90 -8.95 -12.11 -13.06
CA LEU A 90 -9.00 -10.66 -13.16
C LEU A 90 -7.62 -10.02 -13.10
N GLY A 91 -6.62 -10.76 -12.63
CA GLY A 91 -5.24 -10.27 -12.60
C GLY A 91 -4.94 -9.29 -11.47
N ILE A 92 -5.80 -9.23 -10.45
CA ILE A 92 -5.67 -8.26 -9.35
C ILE A 92 -5.71 -8.88 -7.95
N HIS A 93 -6.31 -10.04 -7.78
CA HIS A 93 -6.41 -10.69 -6.47
C HIS A 93 -5.35 -11.76 -6.31
N TYR A 94 -4.71 -11.80 -5.16
CA TYR A 94 -3.61 -12.71 -4.87
C TYR A 94 -4.11 -14.01 -4.24
N ASN A 95 -3.40 -15.12 -4.49
CA ASN A 95 -3.68 -16.37 -3.81
C ASN A 95 -3.15 -16.33 -2.38
N GLN A 96 -3.46 -17.34 -1.56
CA GLN A 96 -3.07 -17.35 -0.15
C GLN A 96 -1.56 -17.32 0.05
N GLU A 97 -0.82 -18.04 -0.79
CA GLU A 97 0.64 -18.07 -0.71
C GLU A 97 1.23 -16.68 -0.96
N ALA A 98 0.73 -15.97 -1.98
CA ALA A 98 1.16 -14.61 -2.28
C ALA A 98 0.80 -13.64 -1.15
N LEU A 99 -0.40 -13.75 -0.59
CA LEU A 99 -0.81 -12.93 0.54
C LEU A 99 0.09 -13.17 1.76
N ASN A 100 0.50 -14.42 2.00
CA ASN A 100 1.41 -14.74 3.09
C ASN A 100 2.78 -14.11 2.87
N LEU A 101 3.28 -14.11 1.64
CA LEU A 101 4.56 -13.48 1.30
C LEU A 101 4.50 -11.97 1.50
N ILE A 102 3.45 -11.33 1.04
CA ILE A 102 3.24 -9.89 1.21
C ILE A 102 3.16 -9.54 2.69
N GLY A 103 2.38 -10.31 3.45
CA GLY A 103 2.23 -10.09 4.88
C GLY A 103 3.54 -10.27 5.64
N ALA A 104 4.34 -11.27 5.27
CA ALA A 104 5.64 -11.50 5.91
C ALA A 104 6.60 -10.35 5.62
N ASP A 105 6.65 -9.87 4.39
CA ASP A 105 7.51 -8.74 4.01
C ASP A 105 7.08 -7.46 4.72
N ALA A 106 5.80 -7.13 4.66
CA ALA A 106 5.27 -5.94 5.33
C ALA A 106 5.44 -6.01 6.85
N GLY A 107 5.18 -7.17 7.44
CA GLY A 107 5.31 -7.37 8.88
C GLY A 107 6.76 -7.22 9.36
N LYS A 108 7.71 -7.75 8.60
CA LYS A 108 9.13 -7.60 8.89
C LYS A 108 9.53 -6.13 8.89
N ASN A 109 9.11 -5.39 7.87
CA ASN A 109 9.47 -3.98 7.73
C ASN A 109 8.75 -3.10 8.75
N ALA A 110 7.47 -3.37 9.02
CA ALA A 110 6.72 -2.67 10.05
C ALA A 110 7.31 -2.91 11.44
N GLY A 111 7.67 -4.16 11.72
CA GLY A 111 8.31 -4.52 12.99
C GLY A 111 9.65 -3.83 13.18
N ALA A 112 10.45 -3.74 12.12
CA ALA A 112 11.72 -3.03 12.17
C ALA A 112 11.51 -1.54 12.45
N TYR A 113 10.51 -0.94 11.83
CA TYR A 113 10.18 0.47 12.08
C TYR A 113 9.78 0.69 13.54
N VAL A 114 8.89 -0.14 14.06
CA VAL A 114 8.42 -0.01 15.45
C VAL A 114 9.58 -0.20 16.42
N LYS A 115 10.45 -1.15 16.16
CA LYS A 115 11.64 -1.39 17.00
C LYS A 115 12.55 -0.16 17.03
N GLU A 116 12.72 0.50 15.90
CA GLU A 116 13.59 1.68 15.77
C GLU A 116 12.96 2.95 16.34
N HIS A 117 11.65 3.14 16.15
CA HIS A 117 10.96 4.41 16.47
C HIS A 117 9.93 4.31 17.58
N GLY A 118 9.40 3.14 17.87
CA GLY A 118 8.31 2.98 18.84
C GLY A 118 8.67 3.33 20.27
N SER A 119 9.93 3.22 20.63
CA SER A 119 10.42 3.54 21.98
C SER A 119 10.55 5.03 22.25
N GLU A 120 10.32 5.86 21.25
CA GLU A 120 10.41 7.32 21.34
C GLU A 120 9.15 7.98 21.90
N LYS A 121 8.18 7.17 22.28
CA LYS A 121 6.90 7.65 22.81
C LYS A 121 7.03 8.23 24.21
#